data_46109795dfaf355e9bc9c199c6b45fe5
#
_entry.id   46109795dfaf355e9bc9c199c6b45fe5
#
_cell.length_a   1.000
_cell.length_b   1.000
_cell.length_c   1.000
_cell.angle_alpha   90.00
_cell.angle_beta   90.00
_cell.angle_gamma   90.00
#
_symmetry.space_group_name_H-M   'P 1'
#
loop_
_entity.id
_entity.type
_entity.pdbx_description
1 polymer ?
#
loop_
_entity_poly.entity_id
_entity_poly.type
_entity_poly.pdbx_seq_one_letter_code
_entity_poly.pdbx_strand_id
1 'polypeptide(L)'
;MTKRKKKTTFERLSGMNRQQRKELQRRLYSGDPGLEVVHPDAAGIDIGNDSHFVAVAPSRDEQPVREFGSWTAELEKMAEWLKACGIRTVAMQSTGVYWFAVQDTLERHGLEVFLVNARHTRNLPGRKTDVQESQWLLKLHTYGLLRNSFRPPEEIRKLRNIWRLRDRHVGESARAVQHIQKALISMNVRLANAISDISGTSGMAIIRAMLRGERDPIKLAALRDRRVRATEKEVALSLEGVWQDDHLFELEQAVDMYDFQQKLLAGCDRKLESYLAALPAREIAAADKQAPPEEEPVVTGESTDSKKRKRKRNKGKRTSGNAPKSFDLRAELKRVCGVDLTRVDGLDVMVVQTVIAEVGPDLGSRFASEGHFTSWLRACPRPDISGGKVIRQTREPSSGRIMKGLRMAASSLLRSDSHLGARYRHLRMRLGAPKAIKAMARQLACIIYRLLTKGHAFVDAGAEQFELKRKERELARLKARANSMGLQVVPIPA
;
A
#
# COMPACT_ATOMS: atom_id res chain seq x y z
N MET A 1 -13.43 37.50 13.06
CA MET A 1 -12.15 37.73 12.36
C MET A 1 -11.33 36.44 12.36
N THR A 2 -11.38 35.68 11.29
CA THR A 2 -10.68 34.39 11.13
C THR A 2 -9.21 34.67 10.89
N LYS A 3 -8.34 34.33 11.85
CA LYS A 3 -6.87 34.38 11.68
C LYS A 3 -6.47 33.49 10.50
N ARG A 4 -6.11 34.12 9.36
CA ARG A 4 -5.47 33.43 8.24
C ARG A 4 -4.19 32.75 8.76
N LYS A 5 -4.14 31.40 8.80
CA LYS A 5 -2.93 30.64 9.08
C LYS A 5 -1.87 31.09 8.08
N LYS A 6 -0.75 31.63 8.57
CA LYS A 6 0.42 31.96 7.72
C LYS A 6 0.87 30.68 7.02
N LYS A 7 0.99 30.73 5.69
CA LYS A 7 1.51 29.59 4.92
C LYS A 7 2.94 29.32 5.36
N THR A 8 3.27 28.04 5.59
CA THR A 8 4.63 27.62 5.89
C THR A 8 5.57 27.97 4.73
N THR A 9 6.87 28.16 5.01
CA THR A 9 7.88 28.47 3.98
C THR A 9 7.86 27.44 2.86
N PHE A 10 7.63 26.17 3.18
CA PHE A 10 7.46 25.09 2.19
C PHE A 10 6.24 25.29 1.28
N GLU A 11 5.09 25.71 1.83
CA GLU A 11 3.88 25.99 1.02
C GLU A 11 4.08 27.19 0.07
N ARG A 12 4.89 28.16 0.47
CA ARG A 12 5.30 29.27 -0.40
C ARG A 12 6.20 28.80 -1.55
N LEU A 13 7.11 27.86 -1.28
CA LEU A 13 8.06 27.32 -2.27
C LEU A 13 7.38 26.38 -3.28
N SER A 14 6.32 25.68 -2.90
CA SER A 14 5.56 24.81 -3.82
C SER A 14 4.94 25.59 -4.99
N GLY A 15 4.70 26.89 -4.83
CA GLY A 15 4.19 27.79 -5.86
C GLY A 15 5.26 28.43 -6.77
N MET A 16 6.54 28.25 -6.48
CA MET A 16 7.61 28.89 -7.25
C MET A 16 7.80 28.27 -8.65
N ASN A 17 7.99 29.13 -9.64
CA ASN A 17 8.37 28.73 -10.99
C ASN A 17 9.85 28.30 -11.07
N ARG A 18 10.29 27.78 -12.23
CA ARG A 18 11.66 27.27 -12.42
C ARG A 18 12.73 28.36 -12.21
N GLN A 19 12.45 29.56 -12.59
CA GLN A 19 13.40 30.69 -12.48
C GLN A 19 13.51 31.15 -11.02
N GLN A 20 12.41 31.26 -10.31
CA GLN A 20 12.40 31.55 -8.87
C GLN A 20 13.12 30.48 -8.04
N ARG A 21 12.96 29.20 -8.40
CA ARG A 21 13.69 28.11 -7.75
C ARG A 21 15.22 28.19 -8.01
N LYS A 22 15.64 28.54 -9.23
CA LYS A 22 17.06 28.74 -9.54
C LYS A 22 17.63 29.91 -8.76
N GLU A 23 16.89 31.02 -8.69
CA GLU A 23 17.31 32.20 -7.94
C GLU A 23 17.42 31.92 -6.44
N LEU A 24 16.41 31.25 -5.86
CA LEU A 24 16.47 30.80 -4.47
C LEU A 24 17.68 29.89 -4.23
N GLN A 25 17.90 28.92 -5.13
CA GLN A 25 19.05 28.03 -5.06
C GLN A 25 20.36 28.82 -5.08
N ARG A 26 20.50 29.82 -5.96
CA ARG A 26 21.66 30.69 -6.02
C ARG A 26 21.89 31.45 -4.71
N ARG A 27 20.84 32.01 -4.11
CA ARG A 27 20.92 32.70 -2.81
C ARG A 27 21.30 31.75 -1.66
N LEU A 28 20.79 30.53 -1.67
CA LEU A 28 21.19 29.51 -0.70
C LEU A 28 22.67 29.18 -0.77
N TYR A 29 23.34 29.32 -1.94
CA TYR A 29 24.78 29.12 -2.08
C TYR A 29 25.61 30.37 -1.67
N SER A 30 25.06 31.55 -1.75
CA SER A 30 25.79 32.80 -1.50
C SER A 30 25.84 33.29 -0.05
N GLY A 31 25.48 32.44 0.94
CA GLY A 31 25.54 32.79 2.36
C GLY A 31 24.20 33.11 2.97
N ASP A 32 23.68 34.31 2.93
CA ASP A 32 22.35 34.69 3.43
C ASP A 32 21.31 34.65 2.31
N PRO A 33 20.34 33.70 2.38
CA PRO A 33 19.29 33.60 1.39
C PRO A 33 18.18 34.66 1.54
N GLY A 34 18.20 35.49 2.57
CA GLY A 34 17.13 36.44 2.90
C GLY A 34 15.83 35.73 3.26
N LEU A 35 15.91 34.51 3.81
CA LEU A 35 14.76 33.72 4.27
C LEU A 35 14.67 33.76 5.79
N GLU A 36 13.44 33.67 6.30
CA GLU A 36 13.20 33.51 7.73
C GLU A 36 13.78 32.18 8.24
N VAL A 37 14.52 32.22 9.34
CA VAL A 37 15.02 31.03 10.04
C VAL A 37 13.84 30.35 10.72
N VAL A 38 13.57 29.11 10.34
CA VAL A 38 12.47 28.28 10.87
C VAL A 38 12.94 27.37 11.99
N HIS A 39 14.12 26.78 11.82
CA HIS A 39 14.75 25.89 12.80
C HIS A 39 16.13 26.46 13.21
N PRO A 40 16.20 27.31 14.24
CA PRO A 40 17.48 27.93 14.67
C PRO A 40 18.43 26.90 15.31
N ASP A 41 17.86 25.86 15.95
CA ASP A 41 18.60 24.82 16.66
C ASP A 41 18.65 23.52 15.81
N ALA A 42 19.08 23.67 14.56
CA ALA A 42 19.08 22.62 13.55
C ALA A 42 20.46 21.96 13.38
N ALA A 43 20.47 20.67 13.03
CA ALA A 43 21.61 19.96 12.49
C ALA A 43 21.27 19.23 11.18
N GLY A 44 22.30 18.92 10.39
CA GLY A 44 22.18 18.12 9.17
C GLY A 44 23.10 16.91 9.24
N ILE A 45 22.58 15.72 8.92
CA ILE A 45 23.36 14.48 8.92
C ILE A 45 23.33 13.86 7.53
N ASP A 46 24.51 13.64 6.96
CA ASP A 46 24.69 12.73 5.85
C ASP A 46 25.07 11.34 6.38
N ILE A 47 24.30 10.31 5.95
CA ILE A 47 24.38 8.96 6.48
C ILE A 47 25.13 8.06 5.50
N GLY A 48 26.31 7.61 5.90
CA GLY A 48 27.09 6.57 5.25
C GLY A 48 26.88 5.17 5.84
N ASN A 49 27.55 4.19 5.28
CA ASN A 49 27.62 2.82 5.80
C ASN A 49 28.56 2.72 7.00
N ASP A 50 29.72 3.32 6.88
CA ASP A 50 30.83 3.17 7.85
C ASP A 50 30.89 4.35 8.82
N SER A 51 30.52 5.55 8.36
CA SER A 51 30.50 6.77 9.16
C SER A 51 29.39 7.72 8.73
N HIS A 52 29.12 8.70 9.58
CA HIS A 52 28.11 9.74 9.41
C HIS A 52 28.75 11.11 9.57
N PHE A 53 28.51 12.02 8.61
CA PHE A 53 28.96 13.39 8.70
C PHE A 53 27.83 14.27 9.26
N VAL A 54 28.12 14.98 10.32
CA VAL A 54 27.13 15.77 11.07
C VAL A 54 27.55 17.23 11.08
N ALA A 55 26.66 18.10 10.62
CA ALA A 55 26.90 19.54 10.57
C ALA A 55 25.96 20.30 11.52
N VAL A 56 26.53 21.21 12.30
CA VAL A 56 25.83 22.23 13.10
C VAL A 56 26.21 23.63 12.62
N ALA A 57 25.48 24.67 13.08
CA ALA A 57 25.84 26.04 12.74
C ALA A 57 27.25 26.41 13.31
N PRO A 58 28.08 27.17 12.57
CA PRO A 58 29.42 27.51 13.02
C PRO A 58 29.49 28.24 14.37
N SER A 59 28.39 28.87 14.80
CA SER A 59 28.28 29.51 16.10
C SER A 59 28.08 28.53 17.28
N ARG A 60 27.92 27.24 17.01
CA ARG A 60 27.59 26.23 18.05
C ARG A 60 28.80 25.41 18.49
N ASP A 61 29.82 25.28 17.64
CA ASP A 61 31.01 24.49 17.93
C ASP A 61 32.18 25.00 17.08
N GLU A 62 33.41 24.94 17.61
CA GLU A 62 34.63 25.31 16.88
C GLU A 62 34.89 24.37 15.69
N GLN A 63 34.46 23.11 15.79
CA GLN A 63 34.44 22.14 14.70
C GLN A 63 32.99 21.85 14.28
N PRO A 64 32.38 22.71 13.47
CA PRO A 64 30.94 22.65 13.17
C PRO A 64 30.55 21.45 12.30
N VAL A 65 31.52 20.70 11.76
CA VAL A 65 31.29 19.45 11.05
C VAL A 65 32.18 18.39 11.67
N ARG A 66 31.55 17.29 12.14
CA ARG A 66 32.25 16.13 12.72
C ARG A 66 31.84 14.85 12.03
N GLU A 67 32.77 13.90 11.98
CA GLU A 67 32.55 12.55 11.55
C GLU A 67 32.37 11.64 12.77
N PHE A 68 31.36 10.76 12.73
CA PHE A 68 31.10 9.74 13.74
C PHE A 68 30.99 8.37 13.07
N GLY A 69 31.58 7.34 13.68
CA GLY A 69 31.44 5.99 13.19
C GLY A 69 30.02 5.45 13.31
N SER A 70 29.73 4.35 12.61
CA SER A 70 28.41 3.70 12.60
C SER A 70 28.14 2.79 13.82
N TRP A 71 29.13 2.64 14.73
CA TRP A 71 29.01 1.84 15.95
C TRP A 71 28.08 2.49 16.97
N THR A 72 27.36 1.69 17.75
CA THR A 72 26.40 2.20 18.76
C THR A 72 27.01 3.24 19.69
N ALA A 73 28.21 3.00 20.18
CA ALA A 73 28.90 3.96 21.05
C ALA A 73 29.19 5.30 20.36
N GLU A 74 29.50 5.29 19.09
CA GLU A 74 29.71 6.51 18.30
C GLU A 74 28.40 7.26 18.02
N LEU A 75 27.29 6.52 17.83
CA LEU A 75 25.95 7.12 17.69
C LEU A 75 25.51 7.80 19.00
N GLU A 76 25.83 7.20 20.16
CA GLU A 76 25.55 7.82 21.47
C GLU A 76 26.39 9.10 21.64
N LYS A 77 27.70 9.06 21.34
CA LYS A 77 28.59 10.25 21.36
C LYS A 77 28.07 11.36 20.43
N MET A 78 27.59 10.99 19.24
CA MET A 78 27.00 11.92 18.29
C MET A 78 25.77 12.62 18.88
N ALA A 79 24.88 11.86 19.51
CA ALA A 79 23.65 12.40 20.12
C ALA A 79 23.98 13.32 21.31
N GLU A 80 24.94 12.93 22.16
CA GLU A 80 25.44 13.74 23.26
C GLU A 80 26.07 15.06 22.79
N TRP A 81 26.93 15.00 21.76
CA TRP A 81 27.53 16.18 21.15
C TRP A 81 26.48 17.13 20.58
N LEU A 82 25.47 16.61 19.86
CA LEU A 82 24.37 17.43 19.33
C LEU A 82 23.61 18.14 20.46
N LYS A 83 23.37 17.46 21.57
CA LYS A 83 22.73 18.07 22.75
C LYS A 83 23.62 19.15 23.39
N ALA A 84 24.93 18.91 23.51
CA ALA A 84 25.89 19.88 24.02
C ALA A 84 25.94 21.16 23.14
N CYS A 85 25.77 21.00 21.81
CA CYS A 85 25.62 22.11 20.87
C CYS A 85 24.24 22.82 20.95
N GLY A 86 23.33 22.39 21.82
CA GLY A 86 21.98 22.96 21.94
C GLY A 86 21.08 22.67 20.77
N ILE A 87 21.29 21.55 20.04
CA ILE A 87 20.46 21.16 18.90
C ILE A 87 19.15 20.55 19.42
N ARG A 88 18.04 20.86 18.75
CA ARG A 88 16.71 20.31 19.02
C ARG A 88 16.16 19.48 17.87
N THR A 89 16.56 19.81 16.65
CA THR A 89 15.98 19.18 15.46
C THR A 89 17.06 18.84 14.44
N VAL A 90 16.96 17.65 13.84
CA VAL A 90 17.98 17.06 12.97
C VAL A 90 17.37 16.66 11.65
N ALA A 91 17.96 17.07 10.54
CA ALA A 91 17.57 16.55 9.22
C ALA A 91 18.58 15.53 8.72
N MET A 92 18.09 14.37 8.26
CA MET A 92 18.93 13.32 7.68
C MET A 92 18.29 12.67 6.46
N GLN A 93 19.10 12.10 5.56
CA GLN A 93 18.60 11.41 4.39
C GLN A 93 18.19 9.97 4.69
N SER A 94 17.10 9.51 4.05
CA SER A 94 16.62 8.12 4.13
C SER A 94 17.32 7.22 3.12
N THR A 95 18.65 7.08 3.23
CA THR A 95 19.44 6.23 2.33
C THR A 95 19.50 4.80 2.87
N GLY A 96 19.07 3.81 2.09
CA GLY A 96 19.13 2.41 2.46
C GLY A 96 18.40 2.07 3.76
N VAL A 97 19.11 1.37 4.66
CA VAL A 97 18.64 0.97 6.00
C VAL A 97 19.44 1.63 7.12
N TYR A 98 20.51 2.35 6.80
CA TYR A 98 21.50 2.87 7.75
C TYR A 98 20.94 3.92 8.71
N TRP A 99 19.89 4.63 8.29
CA TRP A 99 19.23 5.68 9.07
C TRP A 99 18.45 5.18 10.28
N PHE A 100 18.11 3.87 10.38
CA PHE A 100 17.27 3.36 11.46
C PHE A 100 17.93 3.52 12.83
N ALA A 101 19.16 3.02 13.00
CA ALA A 101 19.90 3.10 14.26
C ALA A 101 20.15 4.57 14.65
N VAL A 102 20.56 5.40 13.69
CA VAL A 102 20.78 6.84 13.90
C VAL A 102 19.52 7.52 14.43
N GLN A 103 18.38 7.31 13.75
CA GLN A 103 17.12 7.91 14.16
C GLN A 103 16.67 7.44 15.55
N ASP A 104 16.72 6.14 15.79
CA ASP A 104 16.28 5.59 17.09
C ASP A 104 17.15 6.07 18.24
N THR A 105 18.47 6.29 18.02
CA THR A 105 19.37 6.89 19.02
C THR A 105 19.04 8.36 19.24
N LEU A 106 18.90 9.16 18.19
CA LEU A 106 18.58 10.59 18.31
C LEU A 106 17.22 10.82 18.99
N GLU A 107 16.17 10.04 18.63
CA GLU A 107 14.86 10.13 19.26
C GLU A 107 14.91 9.75 20.76
N ARG A 108 15.71 8.75 21.17
CA ARG A 108 15.92 8.40 22.60
C ARG A 108 16.56 9.55 23.38
N HIS A 109 17.43 10.33 22.75
CA HIS A 109 18.04 11.53 23.34
C HIS A 109 17.12 12.76 23.29
N GLY A 110 15.87 12.64 22.81
CA GLY A 110 14.87 13.72 22.76
C GLY A 110 15.03 14.68 21.59
N LEU A 111 15.80 14.33 20.56
CA LEU A 111 15.98 15.13 19.36
C LEU A 111 14.83 14.84 18.37
N GLU A 112 14.25 15.89 17.79
CA GLU A 112 13.26 15.76 16.73
C GLU A 112 13.95 15.45 15.38
N VAL A 113 13.61 14.32 14.75
CA VAL A 113 14.28 13.87 13.52
C VAL A 113 13.42 14.07 12.30
N PHE A 114 13.94 14.83 11.34
CA PHE A 114 13.37 15.02 9.99
C PHE A 114 14.03 14.06 9.02
N LEU A 115 13.36 12.96 8.73
CA LEU A 115 13.81 12.01 7.72
C LEU A 115 13.43 12.53 6.32
N VAL A 116 14.42 12.83 5.48
CA VAL A 116 14.22 13.48 4.20
C VAL A 116 14.48 12.52 3.04
N ASN A 117 13.64 12.60 2.00
CA ASN A 117 13.88 11.82 0.79
C ASN A 117 15.04 12.44 0.00
N ALA A 118 16.07 11.65 -0.32
CA ALA A 118 17.25 12.07 -1.07
C ALA A 118 16.95 12.76 -2.42
N ARG A 119 15.78 12.52 -3.03
CA ARG A 119 15.35 13.21 -4.24
C ARG A 119 15.05 14.70 -4.03
N HIS A 120 14.70 15.11 -2.82
CA HIS A 120 14.39 16.49 -2.49
C HIS A 120 15.65 17.32 -2.20
N THR A 121 16.75 16.66 -1.89
CA THR A 121 18.04 17.28 -1.57
C THR A 121 19.03 17.24 -2.73
N ARG A 122 18.78 16.41 -3.75
CA ARG A 122 19.58 16.31 -4.98
C ARG A 122 19.47 17.62 -5.75
N ASN A 123 20.54 18.31 -5.94
CA ASN A 123 20.77 19.37 -6.98
C ASN A 123 21.92 20.28 -6.58
N LEU A 124 22.96 19.71 -5.94
CA LEU A 124 24.22 20.42 -5.74
C LEU A 124 25.03 20.36 -7.06
N PRO A 125 25.34 21.49 -7.73
CA PRO A 125 26.33 21.50 -8.79
C PRO A 125 27.72 21.32 -8.18
N GLY A 126 28.57 20.50 -8.78
CA GLY A 126 29.95 20.27 -8.37
C GLY A 126 30.24 18.90 -7.79
N ARG A 127 31.49 18.67 -7.35
CA ARG A 127 31.88 17.46 -6.62
C ARG A 127 31.16 17.40 -5.28
N LYS A 128 30.48 16.32 -5.02
CA LYS A 128 29.81 16.07 -3.75
C LYS A 128 30.81 15.46 -2.78
N THR A 129 30.87 16.02 -1.57
CA THR A 129 31.51 15.40 -0.41
C THR A 129 30.47 15.28 0.70
N ASP A 130 30.64 14.30 1.58
CA ASP A 130 29.71 14.02 2.67
C ASP A 130 29.63 15.22 3.65
N VAL A 131 30.75 15.95 3.82
CA VAL A 131 30.79 17.23 4.54
C VAL A 131 29.86 18.26 3.91
N GLN A 132 29.90 18.42 2.59
CA GLN A 132 29.03 19.37 1.90
C GLN A 132 27.56 18.93 1.92
N GLU A 133 27.29 17.62 1.88
CA GLU A 133 25.91 17.10 1.95
C GLU A 133 25.31 17.34 3.34
N SER A 134 26.08 17.13 4.42
CA SER A 134 25.61 17.40 5.80
C SER A 134 25.34 18.90 6.01
N GLN A 135 26.26 19.77 5.55
CA GLN A 135 26.09 21.25 5.62
C GLN A 135 24.89 21.72 4.77
N TRP A 136 24.67 21.11 3.63
CA TRP A 136 23.53 21.42 2.77
C TRP A 136 22.20 21.03 3.42
N LEU A 137 22.14 19.85 4.05
CA LEU A 137 21.00 19.42 4.81
C LEU A 137 20.69 20.36 5.97
N LEU A 138 21.72 20.74 6.73
CA LEU A 138 21.61 21.74 7.79
C LEU A 138 20.98 23.04 7.24
N LYS A 139 21.52 23.58 6.17
CA LYS A 139 21.06 24.84 5.59
C LYS A 139 19.61 24.76 5.12
N LEU A 140 19.24 23.71 4.40
CA LEU A 140 17.86 23.50 3.95
C LEU A 140 16.91 23.33 5.16
N HIS A 141 17.36 22.67 6.20
CA HIS A 141 16.56 22.43 7.40
C HIS A 141 16.34 23.71 8.19
N THR A 142 17.40 24.49 8.42
CA THR A 142 17.35 25.79 9.10
C THR A 142 16.28 26.72 8.51
N TYR A 143 16.15 26.76 7.19
CA TYR A 143 15.14 27.59 6.52
C TYR A 143 13.78 26.89 6.27
N GLY A 144 13.55 25.71 6.86
CA GLY A 144 12.26 25.00 6.73
C GLY A 144 11.94 24.53 5.31
N LEU A 145 12.97 24.28 4.47
CA LEU A 145 12.82 23.88 3.08
C LEU A 145 12.64 22.37 2.91
N LEU A 146 12.84 21.62 3.98
CA LEU A 146 12.72 20.17 3.98
C LEU A 146 11.34 19.72 4.48
N ARG A 147 10.83 18.65 3.89
CA ARG A 147 9.61 18.02 4.34
C ARG A 147 9.94 16.70 5.00
N ASN A 148 9.48 16.52 6.25
CA ASN A 148 9.63 15.26 6.95
C ASN A 148 8.88 14.13 6.23
N SER A 149 9.54 12.98 6.10
CA SER A 149 8.92 11.77 5.57
C SER A 149 8.00 11.17 6.62
N PHE A 150 6.89 10.61 6.18
CA PHE A 150 5.95 9.95 7.08
C PHE A 150 6.59 8.71 7.72
N ARG A 151 6.64 8.70 9.05
CA ARG A 151 7.03 7.55 9.87
C ARG A 151 5.87 7.20 10.80
N PRO A 152 5.34 5.97 10.77
CA PRO A 152 4.30 5.57 11.70
C PRO A 152 4.85 5.37 13.12
N PRO A 153 3.97 5.32 14.15
CA PRO A 153 4.35 4.97 15.52
C PRO A 153 5.06 3.63 15.61
N GLU A 154 5.76 3.39 16.72
CA GLU A 154 6.61 2.22 16.91
C GLU A 154 5.84 0.91 16.76
N GLU A 155 4.65 0.81 17.33
CA GLU A 155 3.80 -0.39 17.26
C GLU A 155 3.43 -0.71 15.80
N ILE A 156 3.12 0.32 15.01
CA ILE A 156 2.82 0.16 13.59
C ILE A 156 4.08 -0.15 12.78
N ARG A 157 5.25 0.35 13.20
CA ARG A 157 6.54 -0.01 12.56
C ARG A 157 6.85 -1.49 12.76
N LYS A 158 6.66 -2.02 13.98
CA LYS A 158 6.82 -3.46 14.28
C LYS A 158 5.88 -4.31 13.42
N LEU A 159 4.60 -3.94 13.38
CA LEU A 159 3.60 -4.58 12.54
C LEU A 159 3.97 -4.53 11.05
N ARG A 160 4.42 -3.36 10.57
CA ARG A 160 4.86 -3.15 9.17
C ARG A 160 6.02 -4.06 8.80
N ASN A 161 7.02 -4.20 9.68
CA ASN A 161 8.19 -5.01 9.40
C ASN A 161 7.82 -6.50 9.24
N ILE A 162 6.99 -7.03 10.14
CA ILE A 162 6.52 -8.42 10.04
C ILE A 162 5.63 -8.62 8.83
N TRP A 163 4.72 -7.66 8.52
CA TRP A 163 3.88 -7.74 7.34
C TRP A 163 4.68 -7.77 6.03
N ARG A 164 5.71 -6.93 5.93
CA ARG A 164 6.61 -6.90 4.78
C ARG A 164 7.47 -8.14 4.66
N LEU A 165 7.93 -8.70 5.79
CA LEU A 165 8.65 -9.98 5.83
C LEU A 165 7.75 -11.11 5.33
N ARG A 166 6.51 -11.17 5.83
CA ARG A 166 5.50 -12.12 5.39
C ARG A 166 5.22 -12.04 3.88
N ASP A 167 5.04 -10.82 3.35
CA ASP A 167 4.82 -10.60 1.90
C ASP A 167 5.99 -11.13 1.05
N ARG A 168 7.22 -11.03 1.56
CA ARG A 168 8.40 -11.65 0.94
C ARG A 168 8.30 -13.17 0.91
N HIS A 169 7.97 -13.79 2.06
CA HIS A 169 7.82 -15.24 2.14
C HIS A 169 6.68 -15.78 1.26
N VAL A 170 5.58 -15.05 1.11
CA VAL A 170 4.54 -15.37 0.13
C VAL A 170 5.10 -15.37 -1.29
N GLY A 171 5.94 -14.39 -1.63
CA GLY A 171 6.61 -14.33 -2.93
C GLY A 171 7.57 -15.50 -3.18
N GLU A 172 8.39 -15.87 -2.17
CA GLU A 172 9.30 -17.01 -2.26
C GLU A 172 8.55 -18.34 -2.34
N SER A 173 7.46 -18.50 -1.57
CA SER A 173 6.58 -19.67 -1.68
C SER A 173 5.97 -19.80 -3.09
N ALA A 174 5.54 -18.69 -3.70
CA ALA A 174 5.04 -18.71 -5.07
C ALA A 174 6.13 -19.10 -6.09
N ARG A 175 7.38 -18.70 -5.88
CA ARG A 175 8.53 -19.12 -6.71
C ARG A 175 8.79 -20.62 -6.57
N ALA A 176 8.76 -21.15 -5.33
CA ALA A 176 8.90 -22.58 -5.10
C ALA A 176 7.83 -23.40 -5.85
N VAL A 177 6.57 -22.93 -5.84
CA VAL A 177 5.49 -23.56 -6.63
C VAL A 177 5.80 -23.53 -8.14
N GLN A 178 6.38 -22.44 -8.65
CA GLN A 178 6.81 -22.38 -10.07
C GLN A 178 7.92 -23.38 -10.38
N HIS A 179 8.88 -23.58 -9.45
CA HIS A 179 9.92 -24.61 -9.60
C HIS A 179 9.33 -26.03 -9.56
N ILE A 180 8.38 -26.31 -8.65
CA ILE A 180 7.63 -27.57 -8.63
C ILE A 180 6.96 -27.80 -10.00
N GLN A 181 6.25 -26.80 -10.54
CA GLN A 181 5.60 -26.92 -11.84
C GLN A 181 6.61 -27.20 -12.96
N LYS A 182 7.76 -26.51 -12.94
CA LYS A 182 8.81 -26.71 -13.94
C LYS A 182 9.34 -28.14 -13.91
N ALA A 183 9.70 -28.67 -12.74
CA ALA A 183 10.20 -30.03 -12.58
C ALA A 183 9.18 -31.07 -13.07
N LEU A 184 7.90 -30.93 -12.70
CA LEU A 184 6.83 -31.81 -13.20
C LEU A 184 6.70 -31.75 -14.72
N ILE A 185 6.73 -30.56 -15.32
CA ILE A 185 6.64 -30.39 -16.78
C ILE A 185 7.86 -31.00 -17.49
N SER A 186 9.07 -30.91 -16.93
CA SER A 186 10.27 -31.52 -17.47
C SER A 186 10.16 -33.06 -17.56
N MET A 187 9.46 -33.67 -16.63
CA MET A 187 9.10 -35.09 -16.64
C MET A 187 7.83 -35.40 -17.45
N ASN A 188 7.30 -34.45 -18.21
CA ASN A 188 6.01 -34.55 -18.91
C ASN A 188 4.80 -34.84 -18.00
N VAL A 189 4.91 -34.62 -16.71
CA VAL A 189 3.77 -34.71 -15.76
C VAL A 189 2.94 -33.42 -15.83
N ARG A 190 1.70 -33.53 -16.32
CA ARG A 190 0.83 -32.38 -16.62
C ARG A 190 -0.22 -32.13 -15.52
N LEU A 191 0.13 -32.37 -14.27
CA LEU A 191 -0.79 -32.26 -13.12
C LEU A 191 -1.52 -30.91 -13.06
N ALA A 192 -0.88 -29.79 -13.42
CA ALA A 192 -1.50 -28.47 -13.46
C ALA A 192 -2.64 -28.32 -14.50
N ASN A 193 -2.73 -29.23 -15.48
CA ASN A 193 -3.85 -29.25 -16.43
C ASN A 193 -5.10 -29.91 -15.85
N ALA A 194 -4.93 -30.85 -14.93
CA ALA A 194 -6.02 -31.57 -14.26
C ALA A 194 -6.44 -30.89 -12.93
N ILE A 195 -5.48 -30.35 -12.19
CA ILE A 195 -5.71 -29.71 -10.87
C ILE A 195 -5.37 -28.22 -10.96
N SER A 196 -6.31 -27.36 -10.61
CA SER A 196 -6.18 -25.90 -10.69
C SER A 196 -5.16 -25.30 -9.72
N ASP A 197 -4.87 -25.98 -8.61
CA ASP A 197 -3.90 -25.57 -7.58
C ASP A 197 -3.06 -26.77 -7.14
N ILE A 198 -1.85 -26.87 -7.68
CA ILE A 198 -0.92 -27.95 -7.32
C ILE A 198 -0.35 -27.82 -5.90
N SER A 199 -0.37 -26.61 -5.33
CA SER A 199 0.04 -26.37 -3.94
C SER A 199 -1.07 -26.67 -2.91
N GLY A 200 -2.27 -27.01 -3.39
CA GLY A 200 -3.40 -27.42 -2.56
C GLY A 200 -3.26 -28.86 -2.05
N THR A 201 -4.21 -29.28 -1.23
CA THR A 201 -4.20 -30.59 -0.53
C THR A 201 -3.95 -31.77 -1.48
N SER A 202 -4.73 -31.86 -2.58
CA SER A 202 -4.59 -32.95 -3.56
C SER A 202 -3.26 -32.89 -4.31
N GLY A 203 -2.87 -31.71 -4.79
CA GLY A 203 -1.63 -31.57 -5.55
C GLY A 203 -0.40 -31.96 -4.72
N MET A 204 -0.30 -31.44 -3.49
CA MET A 204 0.81 -31.77 -2.60
C MET A 204 0.80 -33.22 -2.12
N ALA A 205 -0.38 -33.83 -1.93
CA ALA A 205 -0.47 -35.25 -1.58
C ALA A 205 0.09 -36.13 -2.72
N ILE A 206 -0.29 -35.85 -3.97
CA ILE A 206 0.21 -36.54 -5.16
C ILE A 206 1.71 -36.33 -5.31
N ILE A 207 2.21 -35.08 -5.27
CA ILE A 207 3.63 -34.77 -5.43
C ILE A 207 4.49 -35.45 -4.37
N ARG A 208 4.05 -35.45 -3.10
CA ARG A 208 4.77 -36.15 -2.03
C ARG A 208 4.74 -37.67 -2.19
N ALA A 209 3.67 -38.24 -2.75
CA ALA A 209 3.63 -39.65 -3.06
C ALA A 209 4.63 -40.00 -4.20
N MET A 210 4.75 -39.14 -5.22
CA MET A 210 5.77 -39.28 -6.25
C MET A 210 7.21 -39.29 -5.67
N LEU A 211 7.50 -38.37 -4.75
CA LEU A 211 8.81 -38.30 -4.08
C LEU A 211 9.08 -39.53 -3.21
N ARG A 212 8.04 -40.18 -2.67
CA ARG A 212 8.18 -41.48 -1.95
C ARG A 212 8.33 -42.69 -2.85
N GLY A 213 8.37 -42.48 -4.17
CA GLY A 213 8.62 -43.56 -5.16
C GLY A 213 7.35 -44.13 -5.81
N GLU A 214 6.14 -43.62 -5.50
CA GLU A 214 4.95 -44.07 -6.23
C GLU A 214 4.98 -43.55 -7.67
N ARG A 215 4.73 -44.47 -8.63
CA ARG A 215 4.77 -44.17 -10.07
C ARG A 215 3.49 -44.60 -10.79
N ASP A 216 2.62 -45.38 -10.11
CA ASP A 216 1.35 -45.80 -10.67
C ASP A 216 0.39 -44.62 -10.79
N PRO A 217 0.01 -44.17 -12.00
CA PRO A 217 -0.88 -43.02 -12.19
C PRO A 217 -2.24 -43.21 -11.54
N ILE A 218 -2.76 -44.45 -11.45
CA ILE A 218 -4.06 -44.75 -10.86
C ILE A 218 -4.01 -44.54 -9.34
N LYS A 219 -2.98 -45.08 -8.67
CA LYS A 219 -2.74 -44.89 -7.24
C LYS A 219 -2.52 -43.43 -6.88
N LEU A 220 -1.75 -42.71 -7.70
CA LEU A 220 -1.54 -41.26 -7.51
C LEU A 220 -2.83 -40.47 -7.69
N ALA A 221 -3.65 -40.80 -8.70
CA ALA A 221 -4.93 -40.15 -8.95
C ALA A 221 -5.97 -40.37 -7.84
N ALA A 222 -5.93 -41.50 -7.16
CA ALA A 222 -6.78 -41.81 -6.03
C ALA A 222 -6.58 -40.86 -4.82
N LEU A 223 -5.42 -40.15 -4.75
CA LEU A 223 -5.14 -39.14 -3.71
C LEU A 223 -5.87 -37.82 -3.93
N ARG A 224 -6.63 -37.65 -5.03
CA ARG A 224 -7.40 -36.45 -5.29
C ARG A 224 -8.57 -36.27 -4.33
N ASP A 225 -8.84 -35.04 -3.92
CA ASP A 225 -10.04 -34.68 -3.17
C ASP A 225 -11.28 -34.68 -4.08
N ARG A 226 -12.44 -35.04 -3.53
CA ARG A 226 -13.75 -35.07 -4.26
C ARG A 226 -14.11 -33.69 -4.89
N ARG A 227 -13.54 -32.59 -4.40
CA ARG A 227 -13.77 -31.23 -4.92
C ARG A 227 -12.99 -30.94 -6.21
N VAL A 228 -12.04 -31.77 -6.59
CA VAL A 228 -11.34 -31.68 -7.88
C VAL A 228 -12.32 -32.00 -9.00
N ARG A 229 -12.43 -31.09 -9.98
CA ARG A 229 -13.41 -31.23 -11.08
C ARG A 229 -13.04 -32.29 -12.07
N ALA A 230 -11.73 -32.47 -12.33
CA ALA A 230 -11.25 -33.52 -13.22
C ALA A 230 -11.57 -34.89 -12.65
N THR A 231 -11.95 -35.80 -13.52
CA THR A 231 -12.19 -37.22 -13.18
C THR A 231 -10.88 -37.89 -12.76
N GLU A 232 -10.97 -39.01 -12.07
CA GLU A 232 -9.80 -39.79 -11.67
C GLU A 232 -8.99 -40.25 -12.89
N LYS A 233 -9.67 -40.62 -13.99
CA LYS A 233 -9.03 -40.96 -15.25
C LYS A 233 -8.26 -39.80 -15.87
N GLU A 234 -8.82 -38.60 -15.88
CA GLU A 234 -8.14 -37.39 -16.39
C GLU A 234 -6.94 -37.02 -15.53
N VAL A 235 -7.04 -37.19 -14.20
CA VAL A 235 -5.90 -36.99 -13.30
C VAL A 235 -4.84 -38.05 -13.57
N ALA A 236 -5.19 -39.33 -13.68
CA ALA A 236 -4.24 -40.40 -14.00
C ALA A 236 -3.49 -40.15 -15.30
N LEU A 237 -4.19 -39.81 -16.39
CA LEU A 237 -3.56 -39.44 -17.67
C LEU A 237 -2.59 -38.26 -17.53
N SER A 238 -2.88 -37.31 -16.67
CA SER A 238 -2.00 -36.15 -16.42
C SER A 238 -0.71 -36.53 -15.66
N LEU A 239 -0.66 -37.71 -15.06
CA LEU A 239 0.40 -38.23 -14.22
C LEU A 239 1.29 -39.23 -14.96
N GLU A 240 0.95 -39.58 -16.19
CA GLU A 240 1.82 -40.37 -17.07
C GLU A 240 3.02 -39.51 -17.47
N GLY A 241 4.21 -39.86 -17.00
CA GLY A 241 5.42 -39.07 -17.21
C GLY A 241 6.64 -39.94 -17.47
N VAL A 242 7.72 -39.27 -17.88
CA VAL A 242 9.04 -39.85 -18.05
C VAL A 242 9.88 -39.50 -16.82
N TRP A 243 10.09 -40.49 -15.98
CA TRP A 243 10.75 -40.28 -14.68
C TRP A 243 12.27 -40.23 -14.87
N GLN A 244 12.90 -39.15 -14.41
CA GLN A 244 14.35 -38.90 -14.46
C GLN A 244 14.81 -38.45 -13.07
N ASP A 245 15.92 -39.01 -12.60
CA ASP A 245 16.40 -38.82 -11.23
C ASP A 245 16.78 -37.36 -10.95
N ASP A 246 17.38 -36.69 -11.92
CA ASP A 246 17.73 -35.27 -11.81
C ASP A 246 16.50 -34.37 -11.66
N HIS A 247 15.43 -34.62 -12.41
CA HIS A 247 14.17 -33.86 -12.29
C HIS A 247 13.40 -34.23 -11.04
N LEU A 248 13.50 -35.46 -10.55
CA LEU A 248 12.96 -35.84 -9.24
C LEU A 248 13.70 -35.13 -8.11
N PHE A 249 15.02 -35.02 -8.22
CA PHE A 249 15.82 -34.25 -7.28
C PHE A 249 15.45 -32.74 -7.31
N GLU A 250 15.31 -32.13 -8.51
CA GLU A 250 14.79 -30.74 -8.64
C GLU A 250 13.42 -30.59 -7.96
N LEU A 251 12.53 -31.58 -8.14
CA LEU A 251 11.19 -31.55 -7.53
C LEU A 251 11.26 -31.61 -6.01
N GLU A 252 12.11 -32.51 -5.45
CA GLU A 252 12.32 -32.62 -4.00
C GLU A 252 12.81 -31.30 -3.39
N GLN A 253 13.87 -30.72 -3.98
CA GLN A 253 14.41 -29.42 -3.52
C GLN A 253 13.36 -28.30 -3.57
N ALA A 254 12.52 -28.28 -4.61
CA ALA A 254 11.47 -27.27 -4.75
C ALA A 254 10.34 -27.47 -3.71
N VAL A 255 10.00 -28.71 -3.36
CA VAL A 255 9.01 -29.04 -2.31
C VAL A 255 9.55 -28.69 -0.93
N ASP A 256 10.81 -29.01 -0.64
CA ASP A 256 11.46 -28.65 0.62
C ASP A 256 11.51 -27.13 0.82
N MET A 257 11.86 -26.40 -0.23
CA MET A 257 11.82 -24.94 -0.21
C MET A 257 10.40 -24.41 0.05
N TYR A 258 9.38 -24.99 -0.59
CA TYR A 258 7.98 -24.63 -0.35
C TYR A 258 7.59 -24.88 1.12
N ASP A 259 7.88 -26.06 1.67
CA ASP A 259 7.54 -26.41 3.04
C ASP A 259 8.28 -25.51 4.05
N PHE A 260 9.55 -25.20 3.79
CA PHE A 260 10.30 -24.24 4.58
C PHE A 260 9.65 -22.86 4.59
N GLN A 261 9.22 -22.35 3.42
CA GLN A 261 8.52 -21.06 3.35
C GLN A 261 7.17 -21.08 4.08
N GLN A 262 6.41 -22.19 4.03
CA GLN A 262 5.17 -22.33 4.79
C GLN A 262 5.41 -22.28 6.32
N LYS A 263 6.50 -22.88 6.79
CA LYS A 263 6.93 -22.80 8.20
C LYS A 263 7.27 -21.36 8.63
N LEU A 264 8.00 -20.62 7.79
CA LEU A 264 8.32 -19.22 8.05
C LEU A 264 7.07 -18.34 8.03
N LEU A 265 6.13 -18.58 7.10
CA LEU A 265 4.85 -17.88 7.04
C LEU A 265 4.04 -18.09 8.32
N ALA A 266 3.95 -19.32 8.83
CA ALA A 266 3.27 -19.60 10.08
C ALA A 266 3.92 -18.88 11.28
N GLY A 267 5.25 -18.73 11.28
CA GLY A 267 5.98 -17.93 12.27
C GLY A 267 5.62 -16.45 12.19
N CYS A 268 5.57 -15.89 10.97
CA CYS A 268 5.14 -14.51 10.75
C CYS A 268 3.69 -14.29 11.19
N ASP A 269 2.79 -15.25 10.92
CA ASP A 269 1.36 -15.18 11.27
C ASP A 269 1.17 -15.09 12.79
N ARG A 270 1.86 -15.94 13.57
CA ARG A 270 1.83 -15.87 15.05
C ARG A 270 2.33 -14.53 15.58
N LYS A 271 3.42 -14.00 15.00
CA LYS A 271 3.96 -12.71 15.42
C LYS A 271 3.05 -11.55 15.03
N LEU A 272 2.42 -11.63 13.86
CA LEU A 272 1.45 -10.66 13.38
C LEU A 272 0.22 -10.62 14.31
N GLU A 273 -0.32 -11.79 14.70
CA GLU A 273 -1.42 -11.92 15.65
C GLU A 273 -1.09 -11.23 16.97
N SER A 274 0.10 -11.51 17.56
CA SER A 274 0.52 -10.89 18.81
C SER A 274 0.63 -9.36 18.73
N TYR A 275 1.10 -8.82 17.61
CA TYR A 275 1.22 -7.37 17.43
C TYR A 275 -0.14 -6.70 17.17
N LEU A 276 -1.06 -7.37 16.45
CA LEU A 276 -2.41 -6.87 16.28
C LEU A 276 -3.16 -6.88 17.62
N ALA A 277 -3.08 -7.97 18.39
CA ALA A 277 -3.72 -8.08 19.71
C ALA A 277 -3.24 -6.99 20.69
N ALA A 278 -1.97 -6.57 20.61
CA ALA A 278 -1.42 -5.49 21.43
C ALA A 278 -1.93 -4.09 21.04
N LEU A 279 -2.49 -3.91 19.84
CA LEU A 279 -3.08 -2.63 19.45
C LEU A 279 -4.42 -2.42 20.16
N PRO A 280 -4.71 -1.20 20.64
CA PRO A 280 -5.98 -0.89 21.28
C PRO A 280 -7.16 -1.11 20.33
N ALA A 281 -8.27 -1.59 20.88
CA ALA A 281 -9.53 -1.58 20.16
C ALA A 281 -9.97 -0.13 19.94
N ARG A 282 -10.47 0.16 18.74
CA ARG A 282 -10.99 1.48 18.43
C ARG A 282 -12.50 1.48 18.52
N GLU A 283 -13.04 2.29 19.43
CA GLU A 283 -14.46 2.61 19.43
C GLU A 283 -14.68 3.81 18.50
N ILE A 284 -15.49 3.61 17.47
CA ILE A 284 -15.96 4.72 16.65
C ILE A 284 -17.18 5.30 17.36
N ALA A 285 -17.14 6.61 17.67
CA ALA A 285 -18.24 7.31 18.31
C ALA A 285 -19.57 7.06 17.60
N ALA A 286 -20.64 6.96 18.35
CA ALA A 286 -21.99 6.44 18.11
C ALA A 286 -22.79 6.90 16.87
N ALA A 287 -22.16 7.41 15.81
CA ALA A 287 -22.83 7.63 14.52
C ALA A 287 -23.29 6.32 13.83
N ASP A 288 -22.81 5.17 14.32
CA ASP A 288 -23.07 3.86 13.70
C ASP A 288 -24.25 3.09 14.33
N LYS A 289 -24.96 3.69 15.29
CA LYS A 289 -26.14 3.04 15.93
C LYS A 289 -27.43 3.12 15.09
N GLN A 290 -27.38 3.72 13.90
CA GLN A 290 -28.50 3.75 12.95
C GLN A 290 -28.27 2.87 11.71
N ALA A 291 -27.49 1.81 11.80
CA ALA A 291 -27.60 0.74 10.81
C ALA A 291 -28.96 0.06 11.01
N PRO A 292 -29.81 -0.05 9.98
CA PRO A 292 -31.04 -0.81 10.13
C PRO A 292 -30.68 -2.22 10.54
N PRO A 293 -31.51 -2.88 11.40
CA PRO A 293 -31.30 -4.26 11.79
C PRO A 293 -31.20 -5.13 10.52
N GLU A 294 -30.36 -6.16 10.57
CA GLU A 294 -30.27 -7.15 9.50
C GLU A 294 -31.67 -7.76 9.32
N GLU A 295 -32.44 -7.21 8.38
CA GLU A 295 -33.66 -7.87 7.90
C GLU A 295 -33.22 -9.12 7.15
N GLU A 296 -33.47 -10.28 7.75
CA GLU A 296 -33.53 -11.55 7.01
C GLU A 296 -34.50 -11.35 5.84
N PRO A 297 -34.14 -11.76 4.63
CA PRO A 297 -35.04 -11.59 3.49
C PRO A 297 -36.30 -12.45 3.73
N VAL A 298 -37.39 -11.77 4.03
CA VAL A 298 -38.73 -12.38 4.00
C VAL A 298 -38.97 -12.87 2.58
N VAL A 299 -39.11 -14.19 2.47
CA VAL A 299 -39.51 -14.87 1.23
C VAL A 299 -41.01 -14.64 1.06
N THR A 300 -41.39 -13.70 0.23
CA THR A 300 -42.76 -13.61 -0.26
C THR A 300 -42.77 -13.73 -1.77
N GLY A 301 -43.52 -14.75 -2.27
CA GLY A 301 -44.22 -14.71 -3.51
C GLY A 301 -43.48 -15.26 -4.73
N GLU A 302 -43.99 -16.37 -5.19
CA GLU A 302 -43.76 -16.98 -6.49
C GLU A 302 -43.96 -16.01 -7.66
N SER A 303 -42.97 -15.91 -8.55
CA SER A 303 -43.21 -15.67 -9.95
C SER A 303 -42.30 -16.56 -10.78
N THR A 304 -42.94 -17.45 -11.51
CA THR A 304 -42.41 -18.24 -12.62
C THR A 304 -41.96 -17.31 -13.73
N ASP A 305 -40.66 -17.17 -13.99
CA ASP A 305 -40.11 -17.38 -15.34
C ASP A 305 -38.57 -17.22 -15.35
N SER A 306 -37.96 -18.02 -16.28
CA SER A 306 -36.60 -17.91 -16.85
C SER A 306 -35.41 -18.16 -15.95
N LYS A 307 -34.81 -19.31 -16.19
CA LYS A 307 -33.47 -19.84 -15.98
C LYS A 307 -32.32 -18.82 -16.01
N LYS A 308 -32.21 -17.94 -15.03
CA LYS A 308 -30.93 -17.34 -14.63
C LYS A 308 -30.62 -17.86 -13.24
N ARG A 309 -29.82 -18.93 -13.12
CA ARG A 309 -29.20 -19.37 -11.89
C ARG A 309 -28.44 -18.18 -11.29
N LYS A 310 -29.12 -17.37 -10.48
CA LYS A 310 -28.47 -16.44 -9.54
C LYS A 310 -27.62 -17.29 -8.61
N ARG A 311 -26.32 -17.41 -8.88
CA ARG A 311 -25.37 -17.91 -7.89
C ARG A 311 -25.54 -17.03 -6.66
N LYS A 312 -26.21 -17.54 -5.61
CA LYS A 312 -26.20 -16.98 -4.27
C LYS A 312 -24.73 -16.88 -3.87
N ARG A 313 -24.15 -15.71 -4.04
CA ARG A 313 -22.79 -15.42 -3.56
C ARG A 313 -22.89 -15.41 -2.04
N ASN A 314 -22.33 -16.42 -1.39
CA ASN A 314 -22.08 -16.42 0.04
C ASN A 314 -21.27 -15.15 0.38
N LYS A 315 -21.93 -14.08 0.86
CA LYS A 315 -21.32 -12.81 1.27
C LYS A 315 -20.42 -12.93 2.51
N GLY A 316 -20.29 -14.16 3.08
CA GLY A 316 -19.73 -14.37 4.42
C GLY A 316 -18.22 -14.60 4.52
N LYS A 317 -17.51 -15.06 3.48
CA LYS A 317 -16.09 -15.43 3.62
C LYS A 317 -15.28 -15.06 2.37
N ARG A 318 -14.84 -13.81 2.28
CA ARG A 318 -13.79 -13.43 1.34
C ARG A 318 -12.42 -13.52 2.03
N THR A 319 -11.94 -14.72 2.27
CA THR A 319 -10.55 -14.95 2.66
C THR A 319 -9.70 -15.05 1.39
N SER A 320 -8.68 -14.21 1.25
CA SER A 320 -7.63 -14.38 0.26
C SER A 320 -6.88 -15.68 0.56
N GLY A 321 -6.53 -16.47 -0.47
CA GLY A 321 -5.75 -17.70 -0.29
C GLY A 321 -4.41 -17.49 0.43
N ASN A 322 -3.89 -16.27 0.41
CA ASN A 322 -2.66 -15.86 1.09
C ASN A 322 -2.88 -15.21 2.46
N ALA A 323 -4.12 -15.16 2.96
CA ALA A 323 -4.39 -14.64 4.31
C ALA A 323 -3.80 -15.55 5.39
N PRO A 324 -3.43 -15.00 6.57
CA PRO A 324 -3.10 -15.80 7.74
C PRO A 324 -4.18 -16.86 8.01
N LYS A 325 -3.74 -18.07 8.35
CA LYS A 325 -4.64 -19.20 8.60
C LYS A 325 -4.78 -19.52 10.10
N SER A 326 -3.88 -19.02 10.93
CA SER A 326 -3.81 -19.30 12.36
C SER A 326 -4.83 -18.53 13.19
N PHE A 327 -5.32 -17.38 12.70
CA PHE A 327 -6.28 -16.52 13.40
C PHE A 327 -7.22 -15.80 12.42
N ASP A 328 -8.31 -15.24 12.96
CA ASP A 328 -9.25 -14.44 12.16
C ASP A 328 -8.74 -13.00 11.98
N LEU A 329 -7.96 -12.80 10.93
CA LEU A 329 -7.43 -11.49 10.57
C LEU A 329 -8.54 -10.44 10.36
N ARG A 330 -9.73 -10.84 9.88
CA ARG A 330 -10.85 -9.90 9.66
C ARG A 330 -11.40 -9.38 10.98
N ALA A 331 -11.58 -10.25 11.96
CA ALA A 331 -12.04 -9.86 13.29
C ALA A 331 -11.06 -8.89 13.96
N GLU A 332 -9.76 -9.19 13.89
CA GLU A 332 -8.73 -8.34 14.45
C GLU A 332 -8.66 -6.96 13.75
N LEU A 333 -8.72 -6.92 12.43
CA LEU A 333 -8.75 -5.67 11.68
C LEU A 333 -10.01 -4.84 11.99
N LYS A 334 -11.16 -5.47 12.14
CA LYS A 334 -12.39 -4.79 12.56
C LYS A 334 -12.23 -4.19 13.96
N ARG A 335 -11.63 -4.91 14.91
CA ARG A 335 -11.36 -4.45 16.27
C ARG A 335 -10.44 -3.21 16.27
N VAL A 336 -9.32 -3.29 15.55
CA VAL A 336 -8.30 -2.22 15.48
C VAL A 336 -8.80 -1.00 14.71
N CYS A 337 -9.60 -1.19 13.66
CA CYS A 337 -10.14 -0.09 12.84
C CYS A 337 -11.43 0.50 13.41
N GLY A 338 -12.17 -0.23 14.26
CA GLY A 338 -13.51 0.12 14.72
C GLY A 338 -14.61 -0.05 13.66
N VAL A 339 -14.24 -0.40 12.41
CA VAL A 339 -15.14 -0.59 11.28
C VAL A 339 -14.64 -1.73 10.38
N ASP A 340 -15.57 -2.50 9.81
CA ASP A 340 -15.23 -3.58 8.88
C ASP A 340 -15.01 -3.04 7.45
N LEU A 341 -13.78 -2.71 7.11
CA LEU A 341 -13.40 -2.23 5.77
C LEU A 341 -13.60 -3.27 4.67
N THR A 342 -13.68 -4.57 5.01
CA THR A 342 -13.89 -5.63 4.02
C THR A 342 -15.34 -5.69 3.49
N ARG A 343 -16.25 -4.92 4.07
CA ARG A 343 -17.61 -4.71 3.54
C ARG A 343 -17.59 -3.91 2.24
N VAL A 344 -16.54 -3.14 1.99
CA VAL A 344 -16.37 -2.39 0.74
C VAL A 344 -15.96 -3.34 -0.38
N ASP A 345 -16.74 -3.40 -1.44
CA ASP A 345 -16.44 -4.25 -2.58
C ASP A 345 -15.07 -3.96 -3.17
N GLY A 346 -14.31 -5.03 -3.42
CA GLY A 346 -12.92 -4.98 -3.88
C GLY A 346 -11.88 -4.99 -2.76
N LEU A 347 -12.22 -4.56 -1.53
CA LEU A 347 -11.29 -4.64 -0.41
C LEU A 347 -11.35 -6.01 0.25
N ASP A 348 -10.23 -6.72 0.24
CA ASP A 348 -10.04 -7.96 1.00
C ASP A 348 -9.21 -7.70 2.27
N VAL A 349 -9.09 -8.71 3.13
CA VAL A 349 -8.33 -8.60 4.38
C VAL A 349 -6.85 -8.26 4.15
N MET A 350 -6.26 -8.69 3.03
CA MET A 350 -4.85 -8.43 2.70
C MET A 350 -4.60 -6.97 2.34
N VAL A 351 -5.53 -6.37 1.58
CA VAL A 351 -5.45 -4.93 1.23
C VAL A 351 -5.65 -4.08 2.49
N VAL A 352 -6.63 -4.42 3.33
CA VAL A 352 -6.89 -3.72 4.59
C VAL A 352 -5.67 -3.82 5.51
N GLN A 353 -5.15 -5.03 5.73
CA GLN A 353 -3.94 -5.24 6.54
C GLN A 353 -2.75 -4.45 6.00
N THR A 354 -2.58 -4.39 4.66
CA THR A 354 -1.51 -3.59 4.05
C THR A 354 -1.66 -2.10 4.39
N VAL A 355 -2.88 -1.56 4.37
CA VAL A 355 -3.13 -0.16 4.75
C VAL A 355 -2.77 0.05 6.22
N ILE A 356 -3.28 -0.79 7.12
CA ILE A 356 -3.04 -0.67 8.56
C ILE A 356 -1.54 -0.84 8.89
N ALA A 357 -0.86 -1.79 8.27
CA ALA A 357 0.58 -1.99 8.48
C ALA A 357 1.41 -0.81 7.97
N GLU A 358 1.01 -0.12 6.90
CA GLU A 358 1.80 0.96 6.32
C GLU A 358 1.51 2.33 6.95
N VAL A 359 0.30 2.60 7.43
CA VAL A 359 -0.07 3.93 7.94
C VAL A 359 -0.72 3.93 9.32
N GLY A 360 -1.14 2.78 9.82
CA GLY A 360 -1.92 2.65 11.06
C GLY A 360 -3.42 2.91 10.84
N PRO A 361 -4.24 2.68 11.88
CA PRO A 361 -5.68 2.88 11.81
C PRO A 361 -6.08 4.36 11.95
N ASP A 362 -5.23 5.21 12.55
CA ASP A 362 -5.52 6.62 12.78
C ASP A 362 -5.02 7.49 11.63
N LEU A 363 -5.80 7.52 10.54
CA LEU A 363 -5.49 8.37 9.38
C LEU A 363 -5.78 9.85 9.64
N GLY A 364 -6.72 10.17 10.55
CA GLY A 364 -7.16 11.54 10.81
C GLY A 364 -6.06 12.40 11.43
N SER A 365 -5.29 11.86 12.38
CA SER A 365 -4.15 12.56 12.99
C SER A 365 -2.99 12.76 12.00
N ARG A 366 -2.90 11.91 10.97
CA ARG A 366 -1.78 11.89 10.01
C ARG A 366 -2.03 12.73 8.77
N PHE A 367 -3.25 12.73 8.29
CA PHE A 367 -3.63 13.41 7.06
C PHE A 367 -4.84 14.30 7.33
N ALA A 368 -4.69 15.60 7.13
CA ALA A 368 -5.75 16.57 7.39
C ALA A 368 -6.99 16.38 6.51
N SER A 369 -6.88 15.68 5.39
CA SER A 369 -8.00 15.35 4.49
C SER A 369 -7.72 14.14 3.61
N GLU A 370 -8.77 13.58 3.01
CA GLU A 370 -8.65 12.52 1.99
C GLU A 370 -7.79 12.94 0.78
N GLY A 371 -7.78 14.25 0.47
CA GLY A 371 -6.93 14.82 -0.57
C GLY A 371 -5.45 14.71 -0.23
N HIS A 372 -5.06 14.99 1.03
CA HIS A 372 -3.69 14.81 1.50
C HIS A 372 -3.28 13.33 1.50
N PHE A 373 -4.16 12.43 1.95
CA PHE A 373 -3.89 10.99 1.92
C PHE A 373 -3.70 10.47 0.50
N THR A 374 -4.61 10.80 -0.42
CA THR A 374 -4.51 10.36 -1.82
C THR A 374 -3.34 10.99 -2.58
N SER A 375 -2.93 12.22 -2.20
CA SER A 375 -1.73 12.87 -2.72
C SER A 375 -0.46 12.16 -2.23
N TRP A 376 -0.41 11.81 -0.94
CA TRP A 376 0.69 11.03 -0.38
C TRP A 376 0.83 9.66 -1.06
N LEU A 377 -0.27 8.99 -1.35
CA LEU A 377 -0.32 7.75 -2.12
C LEU A 377 0.08 7.93 -3.60
N ARG A 378 0.31 9.16 -4.08
CA ARG A 378 0.53 9.50 -5.50
C ARG A 378 -0.60 9.02 -6.41
N ALA A 379 -1.81 9.00 -5.87
CA ALA A 379 -3.02 8.62 -6.61
C ALA A 379 -3.59 9.78 -7.45
N CYS A 380 -3.18 11.01 -7.17
CA CYS A 380 -3.59 12.22 -7.87
C CYS A 380 -2.61 12.60 -8.98
N PRO A 381 -3.09 13.11 -10.14
CA PRO A 381 -2.22 13.76 -11.11
C PRO A 381 -1.65 15.05 -10.49
N ARG A 382 -0.40 15.36 -10.78
CA ARG A 382 0.22 16.65 -10.43
C ARG A 382 0.30 17.49 -11.71
N PRO A 383 -0.48 18.57 -11.83
CA PRO A 383 -0.34 19.48 -12.95
C PRO A 383 0.87 20.40 -12.71
N ASP A 384 1.73 20.55 -13.72
CA ASP A 384 2.71 21.64 -13.78
C ASP A 384 1.97 22.86 -14.33
N ILE A 385 1.85 23.89 -13.51
CA ILE A 385 1.11 25.12 -13.85
C ILE A 385 2.11 26.25 -14.06
N SER A 386 1.99 26.99 -15.17
CA SER A 386 2.71 28.24 -15.41
C SER A 386 1.75 29.26 -16.00
N GLY A 387 1.78 30.50 -15.47
CA GLY A 387 0.87 31.56 -15.89
C GLY A 387 -0.61 31.21 -15.78
N GLY A 388 -1.00 30.41 -14.77
CA GLY A 388 -2.37 29.94 -14.57
C GLY A 388 -2.81 28.80 -15.52
N LYS A 389 -1.98 28.40 -16.49
CA LYS A 389 -2.29 27.32 -17.44
C LYS A 389 -1.57 26.03 -17.07
N VAL A 390 -2.25 24.89 -17.19
CA VAL A 390 -1.65 23.56 -17.01
C VAL A 390 -0.81 23.24 -18.25
N ILE A 391 0.53 23.28 -18.09
CA ILE A 391 1.46 22.96 -19.19
C ILE A 391 1.60 21.45 -19.36
N ARG A 392 1.68 20.72 -18.24
CA ARG A 392 1.92 19.29 -18.25
C ARG A 392 1.24 18.63 -17.05
N GLN A 393 0.67 17.47 -17.25
CA GLN A 393 0.26 16.60 -16.16
C GLN A 393 1.34 15.56 -15.89
N THR A 394 2.17 15.80 -14.88
CA THR A 394 3.21 14.87 -14.49
C THR A 394 2.60 13.72 -13.71
N ARG A 395 2.87 12.51 -14.15
CA ARG A 395 2.45 11.28 -13.46
C ARG A 395 3.66 10.68 -12.76
N GLU A 396 3.75 10.86 -11.47
CA GLU A 396 4.72 10.10 -10.69
C GLU A 396 4.31 8.63 -10.62
N PRO A 397 5.25 7.68 -10.80
CA PRO A 397 4.94 6.27 -10.62
C PRO A 397 4.53 6.02 -9.16
N SER A 398 3.33 5.48 -8.96
CA SER A 398 2.85 5.06 -7.65
C SER A 398 3.24 3.61 -7.40
N SER A 399 4.45 3.39 -6.89
CA SER A 399 4.99 2.05 -6.59
C SER A 399 4.71 1.58 -5.16
N GLY A 400 4.06 2.40 -4.34
CA GLY A 400 3.77 2.08 -2.94
C GLY A 400 2.89 0.82 -2.79
N ARG A 401 3.14 0.05 -1.71
CA ARG A 401 2.43 -1.22 -1.42
C ARG A 401 0.92 -1.04 -1.32
N ILE A 402 0.46 0.02 -0.65
CA ILE A 402 -0.98 0.36 -0.57
C ILE A 402 -1.56 0.55 -1.97
N MET A 403 -0.90 1.33 -2.83
CA MET A 403 -1.40 1.57 -4.19
C MET A 403 -1.37 0.32 -5.07
N LYS A 404 -0.42 -0.60 -4.84
CA LYS A 404 -0.41 -1.91 -5.51
C LYS A 404 -1.66 -2.71 -5.11
N GLY A 405 -1.94 -2.82 -3.82
CA GLY A 405 -3.14 -3.49 -3.29
C GLY A 405 -4.44 -2.85 -3.79
N LEU A 406 -4.54 -1.51 -3.72
CA LEU A 406 -5.74 -0.79 -4.19
C LEU A 406 -5.97 -0.91 -5.70
N ARG A 407 -4.92 -1.02 -6.52
CA ARG A 407 -5.08 -1.29 -7.97
C ARG A 407 -5.60 -2.70 -8.23
N MET A 408 -5.13 -3.69 -7.47
CA MET A 408 -5.66 -5.06 -7.56
C MET A 408 -7.12 -5.10 -7.09
N ALA A 409 -7.45 -4.45 -5.99
CA ALA A 409 -8.81 -4.27 -5.50
C ALA A 409 -9.71 -3.59 -6.54
N ALA A 410 -9.23 -2.53 -7.19
CA ALA A 410 -9.95 -1.85 -8.25
C ALA A 410 -10.20 -2.74 -9.47
N SER A 411 -9.23 -3.57 -9.88
CA SER A 411 -9.40 -4.48 -11.02
C SER A 411 -10.43 -5.59 -10.73
N SER A 412 -10.54 -6.06 -9.49
CA SER A 412 -11.53 -7.08 -9.11
C SER A 412 -12.98 -6.57 -9.20
N LEU A 413 -13.19 -5.25 -9.17
CA LEU A 413 -14.51 -4.63 -9.33
C LEU A 413 -15.15 -4.86 -10.71
N LEU A 414 -14.40 -5.31 -11.71
CA LEU A 414 -14.95 -5.57 -13.04
C LEU A 414 -16.13 -6.55 -13.00
N ARG A 415 -16.05 -7.56 -12.13
CA ARG A 415 -17.04 -8.62 -11.98
C ARG A 415 -18.01 -8.39 -10.81
N SER A 416 -17.95 -7.21 -10.19
CA SER A 416 -18.82 -6.88 -9.05
C SER A 416 -20.12 -6.24 -9.52
N ASP A 417 -21.26 -6.67 -8.94
CA ASP A 417 -22.58 -6.09 -9.19
C ASP A 417 -22.89 -4.92 -8.23
N SER A 418 -21.86 -4.39 -7.55
CA SER A 418 -21.97 -3.24 -6.68
C SER A 418 -21.99 -1.90 -7.44
N HIS A 419 -22.37 -0.82 -6.73
CA HIS A 419 -22.22 0.55 -7.23
C HIS A 419 -20.77 0.85 -7.71
N LEU A 420 -19.75 0.38 -6.97
CA LEU A 420 -18.34 0.56 -7.35
C LEU A 420 -18.00 -0.21 -8.63
N GLY A 421 -18.56 -1.42 -8.81
CA GLY A 421 -18.40 -2.21 -10.02
C GLY A 421 -19.01 -1.55 -11.24
N ALA A 422 -20.24 -1.05 -11.14
CA ALA A 422 -20.91 -0.32 -12.22
C ALA A 422 -20.11 0.94 -12.60
N ARG A 423 -19.65 1.70 -11.60
CA ARG A 423 -18.80 2.88 -11.81
C ARG A 423 -17.48 2.53 -12.51
N TYR A 424 -16.83 1.43 -12.12
CA TYR A 424 -15.58 0.98 -12.75
C TYR A 424 -15.81 0.62 -14.23
N ARG A 425 -16.87 -0.16 -14.55
CA ARG A 425 -17.20 -0.51 -15.93
C ARG A 425 -17.43 0.74 -16.79
N HIS A 426 -18.16 1.72 -16.28
CA HIS A 426 -18.39 2.99 -16.98
C HIS A 426 -17.08 3.77 -17.20
N LEU A 427 -16.22 3.90 -16.18
CA LEU A 427 -14.93 4.57 -16.32
C LEU A 427 -14.01 3.84 -17.31
N ARG A 428 -14.06 2.50 -17.33
CA ARG A 428 -13.25 1.68 -18.25
C ARG A 428 -13.64 1.90 -19.71
N MET A 429 -14.91 2.00 -20.02
CA MET A 429 -15.39 2.30 -21.38
C MET A 429 -14.89 3.68 -21.84
N ARG A 430 -14.88 4.68 -20.95
CA ARG A 430 -14.51 6.06 -21.30
C ARG A 430 -13.00 6.31 -21.33
N LEU A 431 -12.24 5.75 -20.40
CA LEU A 431 -10.83 6.10 -20.13
C LEU A 431 -9.84 4.98 -20.49
N GLY A 432 -10.33 3.78 -20.80
CA GLY A 432 -9.53 2.56 -20.91
C GLY A 432 -9.17 1.97 -19.53
N ALA A 433 -8.77 0.70 -19.50
CA ALA A 433 -8.54 -0.07 -18.26
C ALA A 433 -7.48 0.56 -17.32
N PRO A 434 -6.28 0.96 -17.77
CA PRO A 434 -5.23 1.45 -16.87
C PRO A 434 -5.62 2.73 -16.13
N LYS A 435 -6.28 3.66 -16.82
CA LYS A 435 -6.73 4.94 -16.23
C LYS A 435 -7.91 4.72 -15.28
N ALA A 436 -8.86 3.85 -15.66
CA ALA A 436 -10.01 3.48 -14.83
C ALA A 436 -9.58 2.79 -13.53
N ILE A 437 -8.64 1.83 -13.58
CA ILE A 437 -8.06 1.18 -12.40
C ILE A 437 -7.45 2.22 -11.45
N LYS A 438 -6.67 3.17 -11.96
CA LYS A 438 -6.06 4.21 -11.12
C LYS A 438 -7.11 5.14 -10.49
N ALA A 439 -8.15 5.52 -11.24
CA ALA A 439 -9.25 6.34 -10.73
C ALA A 439 -10.04 5.61 -9.64
N MET A 440 -10.34 4.32 -9.82
CA MET A 440 -11.03 3.51 -8.81
C MET A 440 -10.16 3.23 -7.61
N ALA A 441 -8.85 2.99 -7.77
CA ALA A 441 -7.92 2.85 -6.65
C ALA A 441 -7.88 4.11 -5.77
N ARG A 442 -7.90 5.31 -6.39
CA ARG A 442 -8.06 6.58 -5.66
C ARG A 442 -9.40 6.65 -4.92
N GLN A 443 -10.49 6.24 -5.57
CA GLN A 443 -11.82 6.22 -4.94
C GLN A 443 -11.86 5.31 -3.71
N LEU A 444 -11.27 4.10 -3.80
CA LEU A 444 -11.16 3.19 -2.67
C LEU A 444 -10.32 3.80 -1.53
N ALA A 445 -9.22 4.50 -1.85
CA ALA A 445 -8.44 5.22 -0.84
C ALA A 445 -9.26 6.31 -0.12
N CYS A 446 -10.09 7.07 -0.85
CA CYS A 446 -11.00 8.06 -0.23
C CYS A 446 -12.03 7.39 0.69
N ILE A 447 -12.60 6.26 0.27
CA ILE A 447 -13.54 5.48 1.09
C ILE A 447 -12.88 5.00 2.37
N ILE A 448 -11.68 4.39 2.28
CA ILE A 448 -10.92 3.95 3.46
C ILE A 448 -10.66 5.12 4.41
N TYR A 449 -10.22 6.27 3.89
CA TYR A 449 -9.99 7.45 4.71
C TYR A 449 -11.26 7.88 5.46
N ARG A 450 -12.39 7.99 4.76
CA ARG A 450 -13.67 8.40 5.36
C ARG A 450 -14.16 7.42 6.43
N LEU A 451 -14.05 6.12 6.17
CA LEU A 451 -14.46 5.08 7.12
C LEU A 451 -13.60 5.12 8.39
N LEU A 452 -12.28 5.28 8.25
CA LEU A 452 -11.37 5.33 9.40
C LEU A 452 -11.41 6.66 10.18
N THR A 453 -11.83 7.76 9.56
CA THR A 453 -11.84 9.08 10.21
C THR A 453 -13.21 9.54 10.71
N LYS A 454 -14.28 9.17 9.98
CA LYS A 454 -15.64 9.67 10.25
C LYS A 454 -16.58 8.61 10.82
N GLY A 455 -16.16 7.32 10.82
CA GLY A 455 -16.96 6.23 11.35
C GLY A 455 -18.28 5.96 10.64
N HIS A 456 -18.41 6.43 9.39
CA HIS A 456 -19.64 6.19 8.63
C HIS A 456 -19.71 4.75 8.16
N ALA A 457 -20.84 4.08 8.38
CA ALA A 457 -21.09 2.79 7.80
C ALA A 457 -21.07 2.89 6.27
N PHE A 458 -20.34 1.98 5.62
CA PHE A 458 -20.37 1.88 4.17
C PHE A 458 -21.63 1.12 3.75
N VAL A 459 -22.54 1.83 3.06
CA VAL A 459 -23.73 1.24 2.43
C VAL A 459 -23.48 1.21 0.92
N ASP A 460 -23.49 0.01 0.34
CA ASP A 460 -23.45 -0.13 -1.12
C ASP A 460 -24.85 0.13 -1.69
N ALA A 461 -24.97 1.20 -2.42
CA ALA A 461 -26.24 1.60 -3.07
C ALA A 461 -26.65 0.68 -4.24
N GLY A 462 -25.81 -0.32 -4.60
CA GLY A 462 -26.05 -1.22 -5.72
C GLY A 462 -25.79 -0.64 -7.11
N ALA A 463 -25.65 -1.53 -8.10
CA ALA A 463 -25.38 -1.14 -9.48
C ALA A 463 -26.57 -0.41 -10.13
N GLU A 464 -27.79 -0.85 -9.82
CA GLU A 464 -29.03 -0.26 -10.37
C GLU A 464 -29.17 1.22 -9.99
N GLN A 465 -28.91 1.56 -8.74
CA GLN A 465 -28.98 2.95 -8.28
C GLN A 465 -27.90 3.84 -8.94
N PHE A 466 -26.71 3.27 -9.23
CA PHE A 466 -25.70 3.98 -10.00
C PHE A 466 -26.19 4.29 -11.42
N GLU A 467 -26.77 3.31 -12.10
CA GLU A 467 -27.28 3.48 -13.47
C GLU A 467 -28.45 4.46 -13.54
N LEU A 468 -29.38 4.42 -12.56
CA LEU A 468 -30.48 5.38 -12.47
C LEU A 468 -29.93 6.81 -12.31
N LYS A 469 -29.09 7.08 -11.31
CA LYS A 469 -28.47 8.39 -11.11
C LYS A 469 -27.63 8.86 -12.30
N ARG A 470 -27.06 7.93 -13.05
CA ARG A 470 -26.33 8.24 -14.29
C ARG A 470 -27.28 8.71 -15.37
N LYS A 471 -28.37 7.95 -15.63
CA LYS A 471 -29.39 8.31 -16.59
C LYS A 471 -30.01 9.68 -16.30
N GLU A 472 -30.35 9.96 -15.04
CA GLU A 472 -30.86 11.26 -14.59
C GLU A 472 -29.91 12.41 -14.92
N ARG A 473 -28.59 12.23 -14.60
CA ARG A 473 -27.57 13.25 -14.90
C ARG A 473 -27.38 13.46 -16.41
N GLU A 474 -27.45 12.40 -17.19
CA GLU A 474 -27.31 12.45 -18.65
C GLU A 474 -28.49 13.17 -19.26
N LEU A 475 -29.69 12.87 -18.77
CA LEU A 475 -30.93 13.56 -19.18
C LEU A 475 -30.89 15.05 -18.80
N ALA A 476 -30.45 15.39 -17.59
CA ALA A 476 -30.31 16.77 -17.17
C ALA A 476 -29.30 17.55 -18.03
N ARG A 477 -28.18 16.93 -18.41
CA ARG A 477 -27.20 17.53 -19.34
C ARG A 477 -27.78 17.73 -20.76
N LEU A 478 -28.53 16.75 -21.21
CA LEU A 478 -29.19 16.81 -22.54
C LEU A 478 -30.20 17.94 -22.57
N LYS A 479 -31.04 18.07 -21.53
CA LYS A 479 -31.99 19.18 -21.37
C LYS A 479 -31.27 20.54 -21.31
N ALA A 480 -30.21 20.66 -20.52
CA ALA A 480 -29.44 21.90 -20.42
C ALA A 480 -28.80 22.30 -21.76
N ARG A 481 -28.28 21.31 -22.53
CA ARG A 481 -27.71 21.55 -23.86
C ARG A 481 -28.77 21.91 -24.89
N ALA A 482 -29.92 21.23 -24.87
CA ALA A 482 -31.05 21.55 -25.77
C ALA A 482 -31.55 22.97 -25.51
N ASN A 483 -31.75 23.35 -24.22
CA ASN A 483 -32.17 24.70 -23.83
C ASN A 483 -31.18 25.77 -24.30
N SER A 484 -29.84 25.50 -24.22
CA SER A 484 -28.85 26.45 -24.75
C SER A 484 -28.87 26.63 -26.26
N MET A 485 -29.51 25.72 -26.99
CA MET A 485 -29.69 25.75 -28.44
C MET A 485 -31.12 26.18 -28.85
N GLY A 486 -31.96 26.59 -27.88
CA GLY A 486 -33.37 26.93 -28.13
C GLY A 486 -34.28 25.73 -28.41
N LEU A 487 -33.86 24.51 -28.08
CA LEU A 487 -34.57 23.26 -28.28
C LEU A 487 -35.10 22.68 -26.97
N GLN A 488 -36.19 21.93 -27.06
CA GLN A 488 -36.78 21.22 -25.94
C GLN A 488 -36.68 19.70 -26.11
N VAL A 489 -36.29 18.99 -25.05
CA VAL A 489 -36.21 17.51 -25.04
C VAL A 489 -37.56 16.97 -24.57
N VAL A 490 -38.28 16.27 -25.45
CA VAL A 490 -39.57 15.63 -25.18
C VAL A 490 -39.40 14.11 -25.19
N PRO A 491 -39.99 13.37 -24.22
CA PRO A 491 -39.97 11.91 -24.24
C PRO A 491 -40.69 11.40 -25.51
N ILE A 492 -40.16 10.32 -26.10
CA ILE A 492 -40.84 9.59 -27.17
C ILE A 492 -42.06 8.89 -26.53
N PRO A 493 -43.28 9.08 -27.05
CA PRO A 493 -44.43 8.33 -26.53
C PRO A 493 -44.21 6.84 -26.73
N ALA A 494 -44.54 6.05 -25.69
CA ALA A 494 -44.36 4.59 -25.65
C ALA A 494 -45.26 3.87 -26.67
#